data_5a430084a209c8fe8ebd566bfde7226f
#
_entry.id   5a430084a209c8fe8ebd566bfde7226f
#
_cell.length_a   1.000
_cell.length_b   1.000
_cell.length_c   1.000
_cell.angle_alpha   90.00
_cell.angle_beta   90.00
_cell.angle_gamma   90.00
#
_symmetry.space_group_name_H-M   'P 1'
#
loop_
_entity.id
_entity.type
_entity.pdbx_description
1 polymer ?
#
loop_
_entity_poly.entity_id
_entity_poly.type
_entity_poly.pdbx_seq_one_letter_code
_entity_poly.pdbx_strand_id
1 'polypeptide(L)'
;IELALGHDALYVHAGGSPEAYQDLSAWGVDNMDGVNGGSDAKIFWRDKERRKTMSYEHTLVTSGEKILAYLAEGHFPTEHADGYDYPQRFAEDGTPSGGTAAELVSVKFSQYKTGVFDYDAAEGAYLVSQYGKPYTDGNTGGQVRAVNLLTLETEISQISGDSYGRLRVRTTGEGRGQYFCGGKTVPILWSRKDRNSPFVYRTEDGAPLTLGQGNSYVCIYSPKTGSVTVS
;
A
#
# COMPACT_ATOMS: atom_id res chain seq x y z
N ILE A 1 7.17 3.64 6.18
CA ILE A 1 7.81 4.98 6.21
C ILE A 1 8.08 5.44 4.78
N GLU A 2 8.94 4.77 4.00
CA GLU A 2 9.35 5.20 2.65
C GLU A 2 8.20 5.43 1.67
N LEU A 3 7.09 4.67 1.79
CA LEU A 3 5.91 4.89 0.94
C LEU A 3 5.24 6.23 1.27
N ALA A 4 5.14 6.59 2.54
CA ALA A 4 4.61 7.89 2.95
C ALA A 4 5.49 9.04 2.42
N LEU A 5 6.81 8.91 2.54
CA LEU A 5 7.76 9.90 1.98
C LEU A 5 7.61 10.06 0.47
N GLY A 6 7.45 8.94 -0.27
CA GLY A 6 7.24 8.99 -1.72
C GLY A 6 5.91 9.64 -2.14
N HIS A 7 4.96 9.75 -1.23
CA HIS A 7 3.70 10.47 -1.44
C HIS A 7 3.68 11.85 -0.77
N ASP A 8 4.82 12.31 -0.21
CA ASP A 8 4.90 13.52 0.58
C ASP A 8 3.74 13.62 1.58
N ALA A 9 3.51 12.54 2.31
CA ALA A 9 2.35 12.31 3.13
C ALA A 9 2.72 12.16 4.60
N LEU A 10 1.87 12.69 5.48
CA LEU A 10 1.96 12.46 6.91
C LEU A 10 1.81 10.96 7.24
N TYR A 11 2.77 10.40 7.96
CA TYR A 11 2.78 9.00 8.36
C TYR A 11 2.05 8.77 9.68
N VAL A 12 0.85 8.20 9.64
CA VAL A 12 0.06 7.87 10.83
C VAL A 12 0.24 6.39 11.18
N HIS A 13 0.73 6.08 12.38
CA HIS A 13 1.07 4.71 12.75
C HIS A 13 0.86 4.41 14.25
N ALA A 14 1.04 3.17 14.63
CA ALA A 14 0.91 2.67 15.99
C ALA A 14 2.15 1.85 16.36
N GLY A 15 3.16 2.51 16.88
CA GLY A 15 4.43 1.89 17.25
C GLY A 15 5.32 1.57 16.04
N GLY A 16 6.51 1.04 16.32
CA GLY A 16 7.49 0.68 15.31
C GLY A 16 8.62 -0.17 15.89
N SER A 17 9.47 -0.72 15.02
CA SER A 17 10.72 -1.35 15.45
C SER A 17 11.74 -0.29 15.87
N PRO A 18 12.79 -0.65 16.62
CA PRO A 18 13.86 0.29 16.94
C PRO A 18 14.46 0.97 15.70
N GLU A 19 14.66 0.20 14.63
CA GLU A 19 15.15 0.73 13.35
C GLU A 19 14.16 1.73 12.73
N ALA A 20 12.84 1.43 12.80
CA ALA A 20 11.82 2.34 12.29
C ALA A 20 11.86 3.70 13.01
N TYR A 21 12.03 3.71 14.32
CA TYR A 21 12.18 4.96 15.09
C TYR A 21 13.48 5.71 14.77
N GLN A 22 14.58 4.98 14.55
CA GLN A 22 15.83 5.58 14.09
C GLN A 22 15.64 6.25 12.72
N ASP A 23 14.99 5.57 11.79
CA ASP A 23 14.72 6.08 10.45
C ASP A 23 13.75 7.28 10.47
N LEU A 24 12.68 7.24 11.26
CA LEU A 24 11.76 8.36 11.43
C LEU A 24 12.51 9.62 11.88
N SER A 25 13.39 9.49 12.87
CA SER A 25 14.20 10.59 13.39
C SER A 25 15.27 11.05 12.41
N ALA A 26 16.03 10.09 11.83
CA ALA A 26 17.16 10.41 10.95
C ALA A 26 16.72 11.03 9.62
N TRP A 27 15.51 10.71 9.15
CA TRP A 27 14.97 11.23 7.89
C TRP A 27 14.04 12.43 8.09
N GLY A 28 13.77 12.82 9.34
CA GLY A 28 12.89 13.95 9.64
C GLY A 28 11.45 13.72 9.16
N VAL A 29 10.92 12.52 9.35
CA VAL A 29 9.60 12.15 8.84
C VAL A 29 8.50 12.73 9.70
N ASP A 30 7.61 13.52 9.13
CA ASP A 30 6.39 13.95 9.78
C ASP A 30 5.50 12.74 10.06
N ASN A 31 5.24 12.49 11.36
CA ASN A 31 4.48 11.32 11.75
C ASN A 31 3.63 11.53 13.00
N MET A 32 2.55 10.76 13.11
CA MET A 32 1.72 10.63 14.32
C MET A 32 1.80 9.20 14.83
N ASP A 33 2.28 9.01 16.06
CA ASP A 33 2.43 7.69 16.68
C ASP A 33 1.45 7.49 17.84
N GLY A 34 0.52 6.59 17.71
CA GLY A 34 -0.46 6.25 18.73
C GLY A 34 0.10 5.49 19.95
N VAL A 35 1.38 5.08 19.92
CA VAL A 35 2.03 4.32 21.02
C VAL A 35 3.05 5.19 21.76
N ASN A 36 3.98 5.80 21.03
CA ASN A 36 5.07 6.59 21.60
C ASN A 36 5.01 8.07 21.21
N GLY A 37 3.92 8.50 20.59
CA GLY A 37 3.71 9.89 20.23
C GLY A 37 3.55 10.81 21.43
N GLY A 38 3.80 12.10 21.22
CA GLY A 38 3.61 13.15 22.18
C GLY A 38 2.14 13.61 22.26
N SER A 39 1.90 14.86 21.83
CA SER A 39 0.55 15.43 21.79
C SER A 39 -0.38 14.76 20.79
N ASP A 40 0.17 14.24 19.68
CA ASP A 40 -0.52 13.48 18.65
C ASP A 40 -1.10 12.14 19.15
N ALA A 41 -0.53 11.54 20.20
CA ALA A 41 -1.11 10.35 20.81
C ALA A 41 -2.55 10.55 21.32
N LYS A 42 -2.97 11.80 21.53
CA LYS A 42 -4.33 12.16 21.99
C LYS A 42 -5.41 11.87 20.95
N ILE A 43 -5.06 11.80 19.65
CA ILE A 43 -6.03 11.48 18.60
C ILE A 43 -6.34 10.00 18.52
N PHE A 44 -5.56 9.15 19.20
CA PHE A 44 -5.76 7.70 19.26
C PHE A 44 -6.51 7.32 20.55
N TRP A 45 -7.22 6.19 20.48
CA TRP A 45 -7.85 5.59 21.66
C TRP A 45 -7.90 4.07 21.56
N ARG A 46 -8.12 3.43 22.71
CA ARG A 46 -8.34 1.99 22.77
C ARG A 46 -9.83 1.70 22.65
N ASP A 47 -10.23 1.05 21.57
CA ASP A 47 -11.62 0.67 21.32
C ASP A 47 -12.08 -0.38 22.34
N LYS A 48 -13.17 -0.06 23.08
CA LYS A 48 -13.68 -0.90 24.17
C LYS A 48 -14.38 -2.16 23.65
N GLU A 49 -15.01 -2.10 22.48
CA GLU A 49 -15.69 -3.25 21.90
C GLU A 49 -14.67 -4.26 21.34
N ARG A 50 -13.65 -3.77 20.62
CA ARG A 50 -12.53 -4.60 20.16
C ARG A 50 -11.81 -5.28 21.32
N ARG A 51 -11.71 -4.62 22.48
CA ARG A 51 -11.10 -5.18 23.70
C ARG A 51 -11.77 -6.43 24.22
N LYS A 52 -13.02 -6.68 23.88
CA LYS A 52 -13.76 -7.89 24.32
C LYS A 52 -13.29 -9.15 23.59
N THR A 53 -12.74 -9.02 22.38
CA THR A 53 -12.43 -10.15 21.48
C THR A 53 -11.03 -10.15 20.92
N MET A 54 -10.28 -9.05 21.06
CA MET A 54 -8.95 -8.88 20.50
C MET A 54 -7.91 -8.59 21.59
N SER A 55 -6.65 -8.94 21.33
CA SER A 55 -5.55 -8.57 22.19
C SER A 55 -5.32 -7.05 22.21
N TYR A 56 -4.68 -6.55 23.28
CA TYR A 56 -4.57 -5.12 23.55
C TYR A 56 -4.00 -4.32 22.39
N GLU A 57 -2.96 -4.83 21.74
CA GLU A 57 -2.29 -4.19 20.60
C GLU A 57 -3.25 -3.92 19.42
N HIS A 58 -4.24 -4.78 19.20
CA HIS A 58 -5.18 -4.65 18.08
C HIS A 58 -6.39 -3.74 18.36
N THR A 59 -6.40 -3.08 19.51
CA THR A 59 -7.51 -2.21 19.94
C THR A 59 -7.23 -0.72 19.78
N LEU A 60 -6.02 -0.33 19.39
CA LEU A 60 -5.68 1.06 19.14
C LEU A 60 -6.28 1.50 17.80
N VAL A 61 -7.02 2.57 17.82
CA VAL A 61 -7.68 3.16 16.66
C VAL A 61 -7.56 4.67 16.65
N THR A 62 -7.77 5.27 15.49
CA THR A 62 -7.95 6.70 15.27
C THR A 62 -9.05 6.91 14.23
N SER A 63 -9.40 8.15 13.92
CA SER A 63 -10.33 8.49 12.84
C SER A 63 -9.81 9.65 12.01
N GLY A 64 -10.23 9.71 10.74
CA GLY A 64 -9.91 10.83 9.87
C GLY A 64 -10.35 12.18 10.45
N GLU A 65 -11.52 12.24 11.11
CA GLU A 65 -12.00 13.43 11.79
C GLU A 65 -11.02 13.95 12.86
N LYS A 66 -10.49 13.04 13.70
CA LYS A 66 -9.52 13.41 14.73
C LYS A 66 -8.18 13.83 14.14
N ILE A 67 -7.73 13.18 13.09
CA ILE A 67 -6.52 13.56 12.35
C ILE A 67 -6.68 14.96 11.78
N LEU A 68 -7.79 15.22 11.06
CA LEU A 68 -8.06 16.53 10.46
C LEU A 68 -8.18 17.63 11.51
N ALA A 69 -8.86 17.37 12.63
CA ALA A 69 -8.96 18.33 13.73
C ALA A 69 -7.57 18.68 14.30
N TYR A 70 -6.70 17.70 14.48
CA TYR A 70 -5.34 17.92 14.97
C TYR A 70 -4.46 18.68 13.96
N LEU A 71 -4.62 18.40 12.66
CA LEU A 71 -3.94 19.14 11.59
C LEU A 71 -4.38 20.60 11.56
N ALA A 72 -5.66 20.89 11.81
CA ALA A 72 -6.18 22.26 11.85
C ALA A 72 -5.56 23.11 12.97
N GLU A 73 -4.94 22.49 13.98
CA GLU A 73 -4.17 23.18 15.02
C GLU A 73 -2.77 23.63 14.54
N GLY A 74 -2.36 23.28 13.32
CA GLY A 74 -1.11 23.73 12.70
C GLY A 74 0.13 22.92 13.11
N HIS A 75 -0.05 21.67 13.51
CA HIS A 75 1.05 20.82 13.96
C HIS A 75 1.90 20.24 12.81
N PHE A 76 1.30 20.07 11.63
CA PHE A 76 1.96 19.52 10.45
C PHE A 76 1.53 20.27 9.18
N PRO A 77 2.31 20.22 8.09
CA PRO A 77 1.87 20.71 6.78
C PRO A 77 0.61 19.98 6.32
N THR A 78 -0.29 20.71 5.67
CA THR A 78 -1.52 20.19 5.05
C THR A 78 -1.48 20.22 3.54
N GLU A 79 -0.43 20.84 3.00
CA GLU A 79 -0.16 20.94 1.57
C GLU A 79 1.15 20.19 1.26
N HIS A 80 1.26 19.70 0.05
CA HIS A 80 2.51 19.11 -0.43
C HIS A 80 3.65 20.14 -0.47
N ALA A 81 4.88 19.67 -0.32
CA ALA A 81 6.05 20.50 -0.47
C ALA A 81 6.13 21.12 -1.87
N ASP A 82 6.70 22.32 -1.96
CA ASP A 82 6.92 22.99 -3.24
C ASP A 82 7.71 22.09 -4.22
N GLY A 83 7.13 21.91 -5.42
CA GLY A 83 7.73 21.08 -6.45
C GLY A 83 7.42 19.58 -6.33
N TYR A 84 6.59 19.16 -5.38
CA TYR A 84 6.09 17.79 -5.38
C TYR A 84 5.23 17.56 -6.63
N ASP A 85 5.56 16.52 -7.39
CA ASP A 85 4.81 16.09 -8.57
C ASP A 85 4.44 14.60 -8.44
N TYR A 86 3.15 14.31 -8.51
CA TYR A 86 2.66 12.93 -8.50
C TYR A 86 2.61 12.39 -9.92
N PRO A 87 3.49 11.45 -10.29
CA PRO A 87 3.72 11.08 -11.69
C PRO A 87 2.63 10.22 -12.32
N GLN A 88 1.63 9.78 -11.54
CA GLN A 88 0.60 8.89 -12.04
C GLN A 88 -0.41 9.63 -12.92
N ARG A 89 -0.80 9.00 -14.02
CA ARG A 89 -1.85 9.47 -14.92
C ARG A 89 -3.11 8.64 -14.71
N PHE A 90 -4.26 9.28 -14.79
CA PHE A 90 -5.55 8.63 -14.64
C PHE A 90 -6.46 8.90 -15.82
N ALA A 91 -7.27 7.91 -16.20
CA ALA A 91 -8.37 8.03 -17.15
C ALA A 91 -9.62 7.40 -16.56
N GLU A 92 -10.78 7.79 -17.04
CA GLU A 92 -12.07 7.19 -16.62
C GLU A 92 -12.04 5.66 -16.81
N ASP A 93 -11.53 5.20 -17.95
CA ASP A 93 -11.24 3.80 -18.23
C ASP A 93 -9.72 3.60 -18.33
N GLY A 94 -9.16 2.84 -17.38
CA GLY A 94 -7.75 2.44 -17.34
C GLY A 94 -7.49 1.05 -17.93
N THR A 95 -8.50 0.43 -18.54
CA THR A 95 -8.35 -0.90 -19.15
C THR A 95 -7.25 -0.88 -20.21
N PRO A 96 -6.19 -1.68 -20.08
CA PRO A 96 -5.08 -1.64 -21.01
C PRO A 96 -5.50 -2.13 -22.41
N SER A 97 -5.22 -1.31 -23.44
CA SER A 97 -5.42 -1.70 -24.81
C SER A 97 -4.47 -2.84 -25.17
N GLY A 98 -4.97 -3.90 -25.80
CA GLY A 98 -4.18 -5.07 -26.19
C GLY A 98 -3.75 -5.99 -25.04
N GLY A 99 -4.23 -5.74 -23.81
CA GLY A 99 -3.99 -6.63 -22.68
C GLY A 99 -4.65 -7.99 -22.83
N THR A 100 -4.11 -9.00 -22.15
CA THR A 100 -4.69 -10.34 -22.06
C THR A 100 -5.75 -10.40 -20.97
N ALA A 101 -6.71 -11.33 -21.08
CA ALA A 101 -7.72 -11.55 -20.06
C ALA A 101 -7.07 -11.87 -18.70
N ALA A 102 -7.64 -11.32 -17.63
CA ALA A 102 -7.17 -11.49 -16.26
C ALA A 102 -8.34 -11.35 -15.28
N GLU A 103 -9.26 -12.31 -15.34
CA GLU A 103 -10.47 -12.29 -14.50
C GLU A 103 -10.16 -12.73 -13.09
N LEU A 104 -9.23 -13.69 -12.90
CA LEU A 104 -8.77 -14.13 -11.59
C LEU A 104 -7.26 -14.00 -11.48
N VAL A 105 -6.80 -13.23 -10.50
CA VAL A 105 -5.38 -13.01 -10.23
C VAL A 105 -5.06 -13.52 -8.83
N SER A 106 -4.06 -14.41 -8.72
CA SER A 106 -3.54 -14.87 -7.44
C SER A 106 -2.10 -14.42 -7.27
N VAL A 107 -1.83 -13.67 -6.20
CA VAL A 107 -0.51 -13.19 -5.83
C VAL A 107 -0.04 -13.94 -4.58
N LYS A 108 0.89 -14.86 -4.78
CA LYS A 108 1.55 -15.56 -3.69
C LYS A 108 2.72 -14.71 -3.20
N PHE A 109 2.66 -14.25 -1.95
CA PHE A 109 3.76 -13.50 -1.31
C PHE A 109 4.76 -14.41 -0.61
N SER A 110 4.26 -15.49 -0.02
CA SER A 110 5.05 -16.48 0.71
C SER A 110 4.27 -17.80 0.81
N GLN A 111 4.86 -18.80 1.46
CA GLN A 111 4.13 -20.04 1.78
C GLN A 111 2.90 -19.83 2.68
N TYR A 112 2.82 -18.70 3.37
CA TYR A 112 1.75 -18.41 4.35
C TYR A 112 0.69 -17.45 3.82
N LYS A 113 0.98 -16.68 2.77
CA LYS A 113 0.07 -15.63 2.30
C LYS A 113 -0.07 -15.62 0.79
N THR A 114 -1.32 -15.75 0.34
CA THR A 114 -1.77 -15.51 -1.03
C THR A 114 -2.93 -14.53 -1.00
N GLY A 115 -2.82 -13.46 -1.78
CA GLY A 115 -3.95 -12.58 -2.11
C GLY A 115 -4.62 -13.08 -3.37
N VAL A 116 -5.94 -13.06 -3.41
CA VAL A 116 -6.75 -13.42 -4.56
C VAL A 116 -7.60 -12.22 -4.95
N PHE A 117 -7.63 -11.92 -6.23
CA PHE A 117 -8.30 -10.76 -6.82
C PHE A 117 -9.20 -11.27 -7.94
N ASP A 118 -10.51 -11.21 -7.73
CA ASP A 118 -11.54 -11.69 -8.64
C ASP A 118 -12.22 -10.50 -9.31
N TYR A 119 -12.17 -10.41 -10.63
CA TYR A 119 -12.71 -9.27 -11.35
C TYR A 119 -14.24 -9.36 -11.42
N ASP A 120 -14.90 -8.39 -10.84
CA ASP A 120 -16.33 -8.19 -10.96
C ASP A 120 -16.62 -7.13 -12.04
N ALA A 121 -17.15 -7.56 -13.17
CA ALA A 121 -17.45 -6.68 -14.29
C ALA A 121 -18.59 -5.69 -14.00
N ALA A 122 -19.50 -6.01 -13.07
CA ALA A 122 -20.59 -5.10 -12.68
C ALA A 122 -20.07 -3.97 -11.80
N GLU A 123 -19.07 -4.24 -10.97
CA GLU A 123 -18.41 -3.25 -10.10
C GLU A 123 -17.22 -2.56 -10.81
N GLY A 124 -16.74 -3.11 -11.93
CA GLY A 124 -15.56 -2.62 -12.64
C GLY A 124 -14.28 -2.71 -11.80
N ALA A 125 -14.18 -3.67 -10.89
CA ALA A 125 -13.12 -3.74 -9.89
C ALA A 125 -12.77 -5.19 -9.52
N TYR A 126 -11.58 -5.38 -9.00
CA TYR A 126 -11.13 -6.64 -8.42
C TYR A 126 -11.56 -6.76 -6.95
N LEU A 127 -12.33 -7.78 -6.61
CA LEU A 127 -12.71 -8.13 -5.24
C LEU A 127 -11.55 -8.86 -4.56
N VAL A 128 -11.16 -8.37 -3.37
CA VAL A 128 -9.98 -8.89 -2.66
C VAL A 128 -10.36 -9.99 -1.70
N SER A 129 -9.64 -11.12 -1.75
CA SER A 129 -9.73 -12.22 -0.79
C SER A 129 -8.35 -12.55 -0.23
N GLN A 130 -8.29 -12.94 1.04
CA GLN A 130 -7.06 -13.36 1.72
C GLN A 130 -7.36 -14.56 2.63
N TYR A 131 -6.42 -15.49 2.74
CA TYR A 131 -6.56 -16.68 3.59
C TYR A 131 -7.83 -17.51 3.29
N GLY A 132 -8.22 -17.58 2.01
CA GLY A 132 -9.40 -18.31 1.55
C GLY A 132 -10.75 -17.68 1.91
N LYS A 133 -10.77 -16.40 2.27
CA LYS A 133 -12.00 -15.67 2.64
C LYS A 133 -12.02 -14.28 2.01
N PRO A 134 -13.19 -13.69 1.76
CA PRO A 134 -13.31 -12.28 1.41
C PRO A 134 -12.58 -11.40 2.43
N TYR A 135 -11.79 -10.44 1.94
CA TYR A 135 -11.18 -9.43 2.78
C TYR A 135 -12.16 -8.29 2.96
N THR A 136 -12.73 -8.15 4.15
CA THR A 136 -13.81 -7.22 4.44
C THR A 136 -13.33 -6.03 5.24
N ASP A 137 -13.90 -4.87 4.95
CA ASP A 137 -13.72 -3.65 5.74
C ASP A 137 -14.45 -3.80 7.08
N GLY A 138 -13.76 -3.51 8.17
CA GLY A 138 -14.28 -3.71 9.53
C GLY A 138 -15.38 -2.74 9.95
N ASN A 139 -15.55 -1.60 9.27
CA ASN A 139 -16.56 -0.61 9.59
C ASN A 139 -17.83 -0.82 8.76
N THR A 140 -17.69 -1.12 7.49
CA THR A 140 -18.80 -1.25 6.54
C THR A 140 -19.26 -2.69 6.37
N GLY A 141 -18.41 -3.68 6.66
CA GLY A 141 -18.65 -5.09 6.35
C GLY A 141 -18.54 -5.42 4.86
N GLY A 142 -18.32 -4.42 3.99
CA GLY A 142 -18.16 -4.61 2.56
C GLY A 142 -16.82 -5.26 2.20
N GLN A 143 -16.80 -6.05 1.13
CA GLN A 143 -15.55 -6.64 0.64
C GLN A 143 -14.65 -5.54 0.05
N VAL A 144 -13.36 -5.57 0.39
CA VAL A 144 -12.37 -4.66 -0.19
C VAL A 144 -12.26 -4.93 -1.68
N ARG A 145 -12.23 -3.86 -2.45
CA ARG A 145 -12.13 -3.89 -3.91
C ARG A 145 -11.14 -2.84 -4.42
N ALA A 146 -10.58 -3.07 -5.59
CA ALA A 146 -9.67 -2.15 -6.25
C ALA A 146 -9.93 -2.08 -7.75
N VAL A 147 -10.01 -0.86 -8.30
CA VAL A 147 -10.11 -0.63 -9.74
C VAL A 147 -8.81 -1.03 -10.42
N ASN A 148 -7.70 -0.66 -9.80
CA ASN A 148 -6.35 -0.96 -10.30
C ASN A 148 -5.68 -1.98 -9.38
N LEU A 149 -5.11 -3.03 -9.97
CA LEU A 149 -4.21 -3.94 -9.27
C LEU A 149 -2.83 -3.84 -9.92
N LEU A 150 -1.79 -3.65 -9.12
CA LEU A 150 -0.41 -3.66 -9.57
C LEU A 150 0.36 -4.73 -8.80
N THR A 151 1.16 -5.50 -9.52
CA THR A 151 2.12 -6.42 -8.91
C THR A 151 3.54 -5.96 -9.26
N LEU A 152 4.38 -5.79 -8.25
CA LEU A 152 5.74 -5.28 -8.41
C LEU A 152 6.74 -6.33 -7.92
N GLU A 153 7.58 -6.80 -8.82
CA GLU A 153 8.69 -7.71 -8.49
C GLU A 153 9.83 -6.93 -7.87
N THR A 154 10.30 -7.40 -6.72
CA THR A 154 11.47 -6.80 -6.09
C THR A 154 12.27 -7.81 -5.28
N GLU A 155 13.42 -7.38 -4.80
CA GLU A 155 14.23 -8.15 -3.87
C GLU A 155 13.69 -7.98 -2.44
N ILE A 156 13.37 -9.12 -1.82
CA ILE A 156 12.95 -9.20 -0.41
C ILE A 156 13.86 -10.21 0.26
N SER A 157 14.49 -9.82 1.37
CA SER A 157 15.37 -10.67 2.15
C SER A 157 15.09 -10.53 3.63
N GLN A 158 15.37 -11.59 4.39
CA GLN A 158 15.31 -11.51 5.85
C GLN A 158 16.51 -10.71 6.38
N ILE A 159 16.25 -9.87 7.38
CA ILE A 159 17.32 -9.13 8.07
C ILE A 159 18.16 -10.13 8.87
N SER A 160 19.45 -10.18 8.57
CA SER A 160 20.36 -11.11 9.24
C SER A 160 20.46 -10.81 10.74
N GLY A 161 20.33 -11.86 11.57
CA GLY A 161 20.38 -11.74 13.03
C GLY A 161 19.12 -11.19 13.69
N ASP A 162 18.07 -10.87 12.92
CA ASP A 162 16.80 -10.43 13.50
C ASP A 162 15.96 -11.61 13.97
N SER A 163 15.75 -11.70 15.30
CA SER A 163 14.97 -12.78 15.93
C SER A 163 13.45 -12.70 15.65
N TYR A 164 12.96 -11.57 15.19
CA TYR A 164 11.55 -11.36 14.85
C TYR A 164 11.23 -11.75 13.40
N GLY A 165 12.24 -12.09 12.58
CA GLY A 165 12.05 -12.46 11.18
C GLY A 165 11.64 -11.30 10.28
N ARG A 166 12.03 -10.06 10.62
CA ARG A 166 11.72 -8.88 9.81
C ARG A 166 12.38 -8.96 8.45
N LEU A 167 11.72 -8.34 7.48
CA LEU A 167 12.15 -8.37 6.09
C LEU A 167 12.66 -6.99 5.66
N ARG A 168 13.70 -7.01 4.84
CA ARG A 168 14.13 -5.87 4.04
C ARG A 168 13.49 -5.99 2.66
N VAL A 169 12.73 -4.98 2.27
CA VAL A 169 12.10 -4.87 0.96
C VAL A 169 12.78 -3.75 0.19
N ARG A 170 13.33 -4.07 -0.98
CA ARG A 170 13.93 -3.06 -1.84
C ARG A 170 12.82 -2.28 -2.55
N THR A 171 12.60 -1.04 -2.15
CA THR A 171 11.56 -0.16 -2.70
C THR A 171 12.11 0.88 -3.67
N THR A 172 13.43 0.97 -3.86
CA THR A 172 14.10 1.90 -4.78
C THR A 172 14.77 1.16 -5.94
N GLY A 173 15.08 1.87 -7.01
CA GLY A 173 15.62 1.32 -8.26
C GLY A 173 14.52 1.04 -9.27
N GLU A 174 14.60 -0.08 -9.93
CA GLU A 174 13.66 -0.48 -10.99
C GLU A 174 13.36 -1.99 -10.94
N GLY A 175 12.27 -2.39 -11.58
CA GLY A 175 11.88 -3.79 -11.69
C GLY A 175 10.71 -3.99 -12.64
N ARG A 176 10.32 -5.24 -12.80
CA ARG A 176 9.15 -5.65 -13.58
C ARG A 176 7.91 -5.73 -12.71
N GLY A 177 6.76 -5.75 -13.36
CA GLY A 177 5.48 -5.97 -12.72
C GLY A 177 4.38 -6.23 -13.73
N GLN A 178 3.17 -6.25 -13.24
CA GLN A 178 1.96 -6.34 -14.08
C GLN A 178 0.94 -5.33 -13.58
N TYR A 179 0.22 -4.75 -14.50
CA TYR A 179 -0.93 -3.90 -14.25
C TYR A 179 -2.19 -4.59 -14.68
N PHE A 180 -3.22 -4.49 -13.84
CA PHE A 180 -4.53 -5.11 -14.06
C PHE A 180 -5.62 -4.04 -13.86
N CYS A 181 -6.50 -3.93 -14.84
CA CYS A 181 -7.68 -3.08 -14.81
C CYS A 181 -8.70 -3.59 -15.84
N GLY A 182 -9.99 -3.48 -15.55
CA GLY A 182 -11.05 -3.87 -16.49
C GLY A 182 -11.00 -5.35 -16.91
N GLY A 183 -10.56 -6.26 -16.02
CA GLY A 183 -10.43 -7.69 -16.30
C GLY A 183 -9.31 -8.04 -17.30
N LYS A 184 -8.35 -7.11 -17.51
CA LYS A 184 -7.20 -7.33 -18.41
C LYS A 184 -5.88 -7.00 -17.72
N THR A 185 -4.79 -7.55 -18.26
CA THR A 185 -3.44 -7.30 -17.75
C THR A 185 -2.46 -6.99 -18.87
N VAL A 186 -1.47 -6.16 -18.54
CA VAL A 186 -0.26 -5.90 -19.33
C VAL A 186 0.97 -5.93 -18.43
N PRO A 187 2.14 -6.36 -18.95
CA PRO A 187 3.40 -6.19 -18.24
C PRO A 187 3.77 -4.72 -18.15
N ILE A 188 4.42 -4.37 -17.02
CA ILE A 188 4.91 -3.02 -16.76
C ILE A 188 6.32 -3.03 -16.22
N LEU A 189 6.96 -1.87 -16.29
CA LEU A 189 8.20 -1.55 -15.60
C LEU A 189 7.89 -0.54 -14.50
N TRP A 190 8.42 -0.76 -13.30
CA TRP A 190 8.37 0.23 -12.23
C TRP A 190 9.77 0.77 -11.97
N SER A 191 9.83 2.04 -11.57
CA SER A 191 11.05 2.66 -11.08
C SER A 191 10.76 3.59 -9.91
N ARG A 192 11.73 3.75 -9.03
CA ARG A 192 11.70 4.71 -7.93
C ARG A 192 13.11 5.19 -7.65
N LYS A 193 13.34 6.48 -7.78
CA LYS A 193 14.68 7.09 -7.71
C LYS A 193 15.31 6.95 -6.32
N ASP A 194 14.59 7.35 -5.30
CA ASP A 194 15.02 7.36 -3.91
C ASP A 194 13.82 7.24 -2.96
N ARG A 195 14.06 7.29 -1.65
CA ARG A 195 13.01 7.14 -0.61
C ARG A 195 11.95 8.24 -0.63
N ASN A 196 12.28 9.43 -1.12
CA ASN A 196 11.37 10.57 -1.18
C ASN A 196 10.63 10.66 -2.52
N SER A 197 11.00 9.81 -3.48
CA SER A 197 10.37 9.78 -4.80
C SER A 197 9.17 8.85 -4.82
N PRO A 198 8.08 9.17 -5.54
CA PRO A 198 7.00 8.22 -5.79
C PRO A 198 7.45 7.10 -6.73
N PHE A 199 6.69 6.01 -6.76
CA PHE A 199 6.83 5.02 -7.82
C PHE A 199 6.41 5.61 -9.16
N VAL A 200 7.11 5.25 -10.22
CA VAL A 200 6.77 5.57 -11.62
C VAL A 200 6.50 4.25 -12.34
N TYR A 201 5.38 4.19 -13.05
CA TYR A 201 4.99 3.01 -13.82
C TYR A 201 5.00 3.32 -15.31
N ARG A 202 5.53 2.40 -16.10
CA ARG A 202 5.61 2.50 -17.55
C ARG A 202 5.22 1.17 -18.19
N THR A 203 4.71 1.22 -19.39
CA THR A 203 4.57 0.06 -20.26
C THR A 203 5.95 -0.44 -20.72
N GLU A 204 6.05 -1.65 -21.26
CA GLU A 204 7.35 -2.21 -21.71
C GLU A 204 8.01 -1.41 -22.84
N ASP A 205 7.24 -0.69 -23.64
CA ASP A 205 7.74 0.24 -24.66
C ASP A 205 8.19 1.60 -24.09
N GLY A 206 8.10 1.79 -22.77
CA GLY A 206 8.56 2.96 -22.06
C GLY A 206 7.54 4.11 -21.94
N ALA A 207 6.33 3.96 -22.47
CA ALA A 207 5.27 4.96 -22.31
C ALA A 207 4.79 5.03 -20.85
N PRO A 208 4.40 6.22 -20.34
CA PRO A 208 3.80 6.31 -19.02
C PRO A 208 2.52 5.48 -18.93
N LEU A 209 2.38 4.70 -17.85
CA LEU A 209 1.16 3.95 -17.58
C LEU A 209 0.03 4.93 -17.20
N THR A 210 -1.17 4.68 -17.74
CA THR A 210 -2.39 5.37 -17.33
C THR A 210 -3.24 4.41 -16.51
N LEU A 211 -3.57 4.80 -15.29
CA LEU A 211 -4.41 4.04 -14.36
C LEU A 211 -5.88 4.39 -14.54
N GLY A 212 -6.79 3.49 -14.19
CA GLY A 212 -8.21 3.80 -14.08
C GLY A 212 -8.49 4.72 -12.88
N GLN A 213 -9.47 5.60 -13.02
CA GLN A 213 -9.95 6.41 -11.88
C GLN A 213 -10.51 5.48 -10.80
N GLY A 214 -10.00 5.63 -9.59
CA GLY A 214 -10.37 4.82 -8.43
C GLY A 214 -9.16 4.43 -7.60
N ASN A 215 -9.39 3.52 -6.66
CA ASN A 215 -8.34 3.05 -5.78
C ASN A 215 -7.44 2.01 -6.45
N SER A 216 -6.22 1.92 -5.95
CA SER A 216 -5.22 0.95 -6.42
C SER A 216 -4.80 0.01 -5.29
N TYR A 217 -4.65 -1.27 -5.61
CA TYR A 217 -4.04 -2.25 -4.72
C TYR A 217 -2.67 -2.64 -5.28
N VAL A 218 -1.61 -2.35 -4.52
CA VAL A 218 -0.23 -2.60 -4.94
C VAL A 218 0.35 -3.78 -4.18
N CYS A 219 0.69 -4.84 -4.89
CA CYS A 219 1.32 -6.04 -4.38
C CYS A 219 2.82 -6.02 -4.66
N ILE A 220 3.65 -5.89 -3.64
CA ILE A 220 5.10 -5.98 -3.76
C ILE A 220 5.52 -7.39 -3.34
N TYR A 221 6.20 -8.13 -4.20
CA TYR A 221 6.58 -9.50 -3.94
C TYR A 221 7.98 -9.85 -4.47
N SER A 222 8.56 -10.92 -3.94
CA SER A 222 9.83 -11.45 -4.44
C SER A 222 9.57 -12.64 -5.37
N PRO A 223 10.06 -12.64 -6.61
CA PRO A 223 9.92 -13.79 -7.52
C PRO A 223 10.68 -15.02 -7.03
N LYS A 224 11.57 -14.90 -6.03
CA LYS A 224 12.27 -16.05 -5.40
C LYS A 224 11.34 -16.85 -4.48
N THR A 225 10.34 -16.23 -3.87
CA THR A 225 9.48 -16.86 -2.85
C THR A 225 7.99 -16.76 -3.16
N GLY A 226 7.63 -15.92 -4.11
CA GLY A 226 6.27 -15.64 -4.54
C GLY A 226 6.09 -15.81 -6.05
N SER A 227 4.84 -15.67 -6.48
CA SER A 227 4.47 -15.73 -7.90
C SER A 227 3.13 -15.03 -8.13
N VAL A 228 2.89 -14.65 -9.38
CA VAL A 228 1.58 -14.21 -9.85
C VAL A 228 1.06 -15.24 -10.84
N THR A 229 -0.19 -15.64 -10.67
CA THR A 229 -0.92 -16.49 -11.62
C THR A 229 -2.18 -15.79 -12.06
N VAL A 230 -2.53 -15.91 -13.35
CA VAL A 230 -3.65 -15.24 -13.99
C VAL A 230 -4.48 -16.27 -14.75
N SER A 231 -5.79 -16.17 -14.65
CA SER A 231 -6.74 -16.98 -15.43
C SER A 231 -7.98 -16.17 -15.79
#